data_21e7728837e3b45130df33ef4ee5403a
#
_entry.id   21e7728837e3b45130df33ef4ee5403a
#
_cell.length_a   1.000
_cell.length_b   1.000
_cell.length_c   1.000
_cell.angle_alpha   90.00
_cell.angle_beta   90.00
_cell.angle_gamma   90.00
#
_symmetry.space_group_name_H-M   'P 1'
#
loop_
_entity.id
_entity.type
_entity.pdbx_description
1 polymer ?
#
loop_
_entity_poly.entity_id
_entity_poly.type
_entity_poly.pdbx_seq_one_letter_code
_entity_poly.pdbx_strand_id
1 'polypeptide(L)'
;MKQNILKMYNEINMSIFNAGVSRTKVDFVGNKILILSINHRVPVLKLLDERDRRATRRLDMLLFEHFKTEIKAALEDAYQLNIVTILKDYDLETEYSGTIVILDRDVESYLNDAL
;
A
#
# COMPACT_ATOMS: atom_id res chain seq x y z
N MET A 1 8.91 -2.13 -13.95
CA MET A 1 8.69 -2.30 -12.49
C MET A 1 7.45 -1.57 -11.96
N LYS A 2 7.25 -0.30 -12.30
CA LYS A 2 6.10 0.48 -11.80
C LYS A 2 4.76 -0.15 -12.08
N GLN A 3 4.52 -0.60 -13.32
CA GLN A 3 3.24 -1.19 -13.71
C GLN A 3 2.94 -2.48 -12.93
N ASN A 4 3.96 -3.28 -12.69
CA ASN A 4 3.79 -4.51 -11.93
C ASN A 4 3.52 -4.24 -10.46
N ILE A 5 4.20 -3.24 -9.87
CA ILE A 5 3.95 -2.82 -8.48
C ILE A 5 2.52 -2.30 -8.34
N LEU A 6 2.05 -1.49 -9.29
CA LEU A 6 0.68 -1.00 -9.32
C LEU A 6 -0.32 -2.16 -9.33
N LYS A 7 -0.06 -3.15 -10.18
CA LYS A 7 -0.91 -4.34 -10.27
C LYS A 7 -0.93 -5.12 -8.97
N MET A 8 0.25 -5.36 -8.37
CA MET A 8 0.36 -6.05 -7.07
C MET A 8 -0.42 -5.32 -5.99
N TYR A 9 -0.26 -3.99 -5.93
CA TYR A 9 -0.95 -3.15 -4.96
C TYR A 9 -2.47 -3.29 -5.09
N ASN A 10 -2.98 -3.18 -6.31
CA ASN A 10 -4.42 -3.27 -6.56
C ASN A 10 -4.96 -4.66 -6.22
N GLU A 11 -4.24 -5.71 -6.56
CA GLU A 11 -4.65 -7.09 -6.27
C GLU A 11 -4.69 -7.36 -4.76
N ILE A 12 -3.68 -6.89 -4.02
CA ILE A 12 -3.62 -7.07 -2.56
C ILE A 12 -4.76 -6.31 -1.89
N ASN A 13 -5.03 -5.07 -2.31
CA ASN A 13 -6.14 -4.30 -1.76
C ASN A 13 -7.48 -4.98 -2.02
N MET A 14 -7.70 -5.49 -3.23
CA MET A 14 -8.94 -6.19 -3.56
C MET A 14 -9.09 -7.44 -2.70
N SER A 15 -8.00 -8.18 -2.49
CA SER A 15 -8.00 -9.39 -1.67
C SER A 15 -8.36 -9.11 -0.20
N ILE A 16 -7.85 -8.01 0.36
CA ILE A 16 -8.05 -7.67 1.78
C ILE A 16 -9.38 -6.99 2.01
N PHE A 17 -9.69 -5.98 1.20
CA PHE A 17 -10.83 -5.08 1.44
C PHE A 17 -12.05 -5.38 0.58
N ASN A 18 -11.89 -6.13 -0.50
CA ASN A 18 -12.93 -6.38 -1.50
C ASN A 18 -13.62 -5.08 -1.93
N ALA A 19 -12.85 -4.03 -2.06
CA ALA A 19 -13.32 -2.70 -2.44
C ALA A 19 -12.41 -2.12 -3.50
N GLY A 20 -12.98 -1.28 -4.36
CA GLY A 20 -12.26 -0.72 -5.49
C GLY A 20 -11.18 0.27 -5.08
N VAL A 21 -10.13 0.26 -5.87
CA VAL A 21 -9.03 1.23 -5.78
C VAL A 21 -8.99 1.98 -7.10
N SER A 22 -8.86 3.28 -7.05
CA SER A 22 -8.76 4.11 -8.24
C SER A 22 -7.56 5.05 -8.17
N ARG A 23 -7.14 5.56 -9.33
CA ARG A 23 -6.06 6.53 -9.45
C ARG A 23 -4.78 6.10 -8.74
N THR A 24 -4.44 4.82 -8.83
CA THR A 24 -3.20 4.31 -8.25
C THR A 24 -2.02 4.82 -9.07
N LYS A 25 -1.06 5.43 -8.37
CA LYS A 25 0.15 5.94 -8.99
C LYS A 25 1.37 5.47 -8.19
N VAL A 26 2.39 5.01 -8.92
CA VAL A 26 3.65 4.54 -8.33
C VAL A 26 4.76 5.44 -8.81
N ASP A 27 5.52 6.02 -7.87
CA ASP A 27 6.66 6.87 -8.16
C ASP A 27 7.89 6.38 -7.40
N PHE A 28 9.06 6.55 -7.99
CA PHE A 28 10.34 6.24 -7.36
C PHE A 28 11.06 7.54 -7.01
N VAL A 29 11.43 7.69 -5.74
CA VAL A 29 12.15 8.87 -5.25
C VAL A 29 13.31 8.39 -4.39
N GLY A 30 14.53 8.38 -4.95
CA GLY A 30 15.69 7.87 -4.25
C GLY A 30 15.52 6.42 -3.87
N ASN A 31 15.61 6.13 -2.57
CA ASN A 31 15.42 4.79 -2.02
C ASN A 31 13.97 4.48 -1.65
N LYS A 32 13.02 5.24 -2.17
CA LYS A 32 11.60 5.10 -1.78
C LYS A 32 10.72 4.77 -2.99
N ILE A 33 9.77 3.87 -2.75
CA ILE A 33 8.68 3.61 -3.67
C ILE A 33 7.44 4.26 -3.04
N LEU A 34 6.87 5.23 -3.74
CA LEU A 34 5.66 5.92 -3.28
C LEU A 34 4.46 5.38 -4.04
N ILE A 35 3.45 4.93 -3.30
CA ILE A 35 2.20 4.45 -3.90
C ILE A 35 1.07 5.30 -3.36
N LEU A 36 0.43 6.04 -4.24
CA LEU A 36 -0.70 6.90 -3.89
C LEU A 36 -1.93 6.38 -4.62
N SER A 37 -3.04 6.24 -3.90
CA SER A 37 -4.28 5.77 -4.50
C SER A 37 -5.49 6.35 -3.78
N ILE A 38 -6.67 6.21 -4.40
CA ILE A 38 -7.93 6.47 -3.74
C ILE A 38 -8.54 5.11 -3.46
N ASN A 39 -8.67 4.78 -2.18
CA ASN A 39 -9.22 3.50 -1.72
C ASN A 39 -10.62 3.75 -1.18
N HIS A 40 -11.62 3.29 -1.91
CA HIS A 40 -13.01 3.48 -1.49
C HIS A 40 -13.27 2.75 -0.18
N ARG A 41 -13.90 3.46 0.75
CA ARG A 41 -14.20 2.90 2.07
C ARG A 41 -15.16 1.72 1.95
N VAL A 42 -14.80 0.61 2.57
CA VAL A 42 -15.67 -0.57 2.64
C VAL A 42 -17.00 -0.17 3.30
N PRO A 43 -18.17 -0.48 2.68
CA PRO A 43 -19.46 0.01 3.18
C PRO A 43 -19.75 -0.31 4.64
N VAL A 44 -19.42 -1.51 5.11
CA VAL A 44 -19.65 -1.90 6.50
C VAL A 44 -18.79 -1.06 7.45
N LEU A 45 -17.56 -0.74 7.05
CA LEU A 45 -16.68 0.11 7.86
C LEU A 45 -17.16 1.57 7.86
N LYS A 46 -17.71 2.04 6.74
CA LYS A 46 -18.26 3.38 6.64
C LYS A 46 -19.42 3.57 7.63
N LEU A 47 -20.29 2.57 7.74
CA LEU A 47 -21.37 2.56 8.71
C LEU A 47 -20.84 2.59 10.15
N LEU A 48 -19.83 1.77 10.44
CA LEU A 48 -19.24 1.68 11.77
C LEU A 48 -18.42 2.93 12.13
N ASP A 49 -17.83 3.62 11.15
CA ASP A 49 -17.10 4.87 11.38
C ASP A 49 -17.96 5.91 12.09
N GLU A 50 -19.24 5.99 11.71
CA GLU A 50 -20.18 6.93 12.31
C GLU A 50 -20.59 6.52 13.72
N ARG A 51 -20.52 5.24 14.03
CA ARG A 51 -20.96 4.70 15.31
C ARG A 51 -19.84 4.61 16.34
N ASP A 52 -18.67 4.17 15.90
CA ASP A 52 -17.52 3.99 16.79
C ASP A 52 -16.22 4.08 15.99
N ARG A 53 -15.74 5.30 15.81
CA ARG A 53 -14.50 5.56 15.06
C ARG A 53 -13.26 4.98 15.77
N ARG A 54 -13.30 4.82 17.10
CA ARG A 54 -12.17 4.20 17.82
C ARG A 54 -12.03 2.75 17.43
N ALA A 55 -13.14 2.03 17.32
CA ALA A 55 -13.14 0.62 16.93
C ALA A 55 -12.68 0.45 15.47
N THR A 56 -13.19 1.27 14.54
CA THR A 56 -12.79 1.17 13.14
C THR A 56 -11.34 1.58 12.92
N ARG A 57 -10.83 2.52 13.71
CA ARG A 57 -9.40 2.89 13.65
C ARG A 57 -8.51 1.71 14.05
N ARG A 58 -8.90 0.95 15.06
CA ARG A 58 -8.17 -0.25 15.47
C ARG A 58 -8.22 -1.33 14.37
N LEU A 59 -9.37 -1.51 13.76
CA LEU A 59 -9.50 -2.44 12.63
C LEU A 59 -8.62 -2.00 11.45
N ASP A 60 -8.63 -0.70 11.13
CA ASP A 60 -7.78 -0.16 10.06
C ASP A 60 -6.31 -0.46 10.32
N MET A 61 -5.84 -0.28 11.54
CA MET A 61 -4.45 -0.57 11.90
C MET A 61 -4.10 -2.04 11.68
N LEU A 62 -4.98 -2.95 12.06
CA LEU A 62 -4.76 -4.39 11.85
C LEU A 62 -4.74 -4.73 10.37
N LEU A 63 -5.65 -4.14 9.60
CA LEU A 63 -5.72 -4.36 8.15
C LEU A 63 -4.49 -3.79 7.45
N PHE A 64 -3.99 -2.65 7.88
CA PHE A 64 -2.77 -2.05 7.33
C PHE A 64 -1.54 -2.91 7.63
N GLU A 65 -1.45 -3.46 8.83
CA GLU A 65 -0.35 -4.38 9.17
C GLU A 65 -0.38 -5.63 8.28
N HIS A 66 -1.56 -6.16 8.03
CA HIS A 66 -1.72 -7.28 7.11
C HIS A 66 -1.31 -6.89 5.69
N PHE A 67 -1.75 -5.73 5.22
CA PHE A 67 -1.37 -5.20 3.91
C PHE A 67 0.15 -5.07 3.78
N LYS A 68 0.81 -4.50 4.80
CA LYS A 68 2.27 -4.33 4.79
C LYS A 68 2.99 -5.67 4.65
N THR A 69 2.52 -6.68 5.36
CA THR A 69 3.08 -8.04 5.29
C THR A 69 2.96 -8.60 3.87
N GLU A 70 1.78 -8.46 3.26
CA GLU A 70 1.52 -8.98 1.92
C GLU A 70 2.34 -8.26 0.84
N ILE A 71 2.37 -6.93 0.87
CA ILE A 71 3.09 -6.16 -0.14
C ILE A 71 4.61 -6.35 0.00
N LYS A 72 5.09 -6.46 1.23
CA LYS A 72 6.51 -6.73 1.49
C LYS A 72 6.92 -8.06 0.87
N ALA A 73 6.18 -9.11 1.14
CA ALA A 73 6.46 -10.44 0.60
C ALA A 73 6.42 -10.44 -0.93
N ALA A 74 5.44 -9.79 -1.53
CA ALA A 74 5.30 -9.71 -2.98
C ALA A 74 6.47 -8.97 -3.64
N LEU A 75 6.90 -7.85 -3.06
CA LEU A 75 8.00 -7.05 -3.60
C LEU A 75 9.35 -7.74 -3.42
N GLU A 76 9.58 -8.37 -2.26
CA GLU A 76 10.80 -9.12 -2.01
C GLU A 76 10.92 -10.30 -2.97
N ASP A 77 9.82 -11.02 -3.18
CA ASP A 77 9.79 -12.18 -4.05
C ASP A 77 10.00 -11.80 -5.52
N ALA A 78 9.34 -10.73 -5.99
CA ALA A 78 9.39 -10.34 -7.39
C ALA A 78 10.71 -9.67 -7.80
N TYR A 79 11.32 -8.89 -6.91
CA TYR A 79 12.44 -8.02 -7.26
C TYR A 79 13.67 -8.15 -6.36
N GLN A 80 13.63 -9.04 -5.39
CA GLN A 80 14.73 -9.24 -4.45
C GLN A 80 15.11 -7.96 -3.70
N LEU A 81 14.10 -7.14 -3.39
CA LEU A 81 14.32 -5.88 -2.70
C LEU A 81 14.67 -6.12 -1.23
N ASN A 82 15.57 -5.29 -0.71
CA ASN A 82 15.85 -5.25 0.72
C ASN A 82 15.04 -4.09 1.33
N ILE A 83 13.88 -4.40 1.87
CA ILE A 83 12.96 -3.41 2.41
C ILE A 83 13.32 -3.12 3.86
N VAL A 84 13.60 -1.84 4.15
CA VAL A 84 13.89 -1.37 5.50
C VAL A 84 12.60 -1.24 6.30
N THR A 85 11.61 -0.57 5.73
CA THR A 85 10.31 -0.39 6.39
C THR A 85 9.24 0.01 5.38
N ILE A 86 7.99 -0.13 5.77
CA ILE A 86 6.83 0.32 4.99
C ILE A 86 5.97 1.17 5.90
N LEU A 87 5.63 2.37 5.44
CA LEU A 87 4.73 3.29 6.12
C LEU A 87 3.46 3.41 5.30
N LYS A 88 2.31 3.43 5.98
CA LYS A 88 1.02 3.55 5.31
C LYS A 88 0.06 4.36 6.16
N ASP A 89 -0.65 5.26 5.51
CA ASP A 89 -1.73 6.02 6.15
C ASP A 89 -2.90 6.17 5.18
N TYR A 90 -4.07 6.47 5.75
CA TYR A 90 -5.33 6.59 5.02
C TYR A 90 -6.15 7.73 5.59
N ASP A 91 -6.63 8.62 4.71
CA ASP A 91 -7.49 9.71 5.11
C ASP A 91 -8.94 9.37 4.80
N LEU A 92 -9.76 9.32 5.84
CA LEU A 92 -11.14 8.87 5.75
C LEU A 92 -12.01 9.82 4.91
N GLU A 93 -11.75 11.12 4.98
CA GLU A 93 -12.56 12.12 4.28
C GLU A 93 -12.32 12.12 2.78
N THR A 94 -11.05 12.07 2.38
CA THR A 94 -10.66 12.11 0.96
C THR A 94 -10.54 10.74 0.34
N GLU A 95 -10.44 9.71 1.16
CA GLU A 95 -10.17 8.33 0.76
C GLU A 95 -8.80 8.14 0.12
N TYR A 96 -7.90 9.10 0.23
CA TYR A 96 -6.52 8.94 -0.19
C TYR A 96 -5.77 7.98 0.71
N SER A 97 -5.03 7.08 0.09
CA SER A 97 -4.13 6.17 0.77
C SER A 97 -2.71 6.39 0.27
N GLY A 98 -1.77 6.56 1.19
CA GLY A 98 -0.36 6.71 0.87
C GLY A 98 0.44 5.57 1.47
N THR A 99 1.32 4.99 0.65
CA THR A 99 2.23 3.92 1.10
C THR A 99 3.64 4.30 0.67
N ILE A 100 4.57 4.23 1.61
CA ILE A 100 5.99 4.50 1.35
C ILE A 100 6.77 3.24 1.67
N VAL A 101 7.41 2.66 0.67
CA VAL A 101 8.31 1.53 0.84
C VAL A 101 9.74 2.08 0.84
N ILE A 102 10.44 1.92 1.95
CA ILE A 102 11.82 2.42 2.10
C ILE A 102 12.78 1.25 1.93
N LEU A 103 13.71 1.41 0.98
CA LEU A 103 14.70 0.40 0.63
C LEU A 103 16.06 0.74 1.25
N ASP A 104 16.95 -0.24 1.28
CA ASP A 104 18.32 -0.06 1.76
C ASP A 104 19.19 0.78 0.83
N ARG A 105 18.81 0.91 -0.45
CA ARG A 105 19.53 1.68 -1.47
C ARG A 105 18.54 2.19 -2.51
N ASP A 106 19.00 3.06 -3.39
CA ASP A 106 18.14 3.69 -4.40
C ASP A 106 17.44 2.66 -5.28
N VAL A 107 16.19 2.97 -5.65
CA VAL A 107 15.39 2.10 -6.52
C VAL A 107 16.11 1.84 -7.83
N GLU A 108 16.78 2.86 -8.39
CA GLU A 108 17.51 2.74 -9.64
C GLU A 108 18.57 1.65 -9.62
N SER A 109 19.21 1.43 -8.46
CA SER A 109 20.23 0.38 -8.34
C SER A 109 19.62 -1.02 -8.53
N TYR A 110 18.38 -1.21 -8.12
CA TYR A 110 17.66 -2.48 -8.35
C TYR A 110 17.23 -2.62 -9.80
N LEU A 111 16.84 -1.52 -10.44
CA LEU A 111 16.49 -1.53 -11.86
C LEU A 111 17.69 -1.91 -12.73
N ASN A 112 18.87 -1.39 -12.40
CA ASN A 112 20.10 -1.69 -13.12
C ASN A 112 20.52 -3.15 -12.91
N ASP A 113 20.36 -3.68 -11.71
CA ASP A 113 20.68 -5.09 -11.40
C ASP A 113 19.75 -6.06 -12.12
N ALA A 114 18.54 -5.63 -12.48
CA ALA A 114 17.57 -6.45 -13.19
C ALA A 114 17.86 -6.61 -14.69
N LEU A 115 18.81 -5.82 -15.20
CA LEU A 115 19.24 -5.89 -16.59
C LEU A 115 20.44 -6.82 -16.72
#